data_0a6cb37f94fd61f0d3a823cdd04adb02
#
_entry.id   0a6cb37f94fd61f0d3a823cdd04adb02
#
_cell.length_a   1.000
_cell.length_b   1.000
_cell.length_c   1.000
_cell.angle_alpha   90.00
_cell.angle_beta   90.00
_cell.angle_gamma   90.00
#
_symmetry.space_group_name_H-M   'P 1'
#
loop_
_entity.id
_entity.type
_entity.pdbx_description
1 polymer ?
#
loop_
_entity_poly.entity_id
_entity_poly.type
_entity_poly.pdbx_seq_one_letter_code
_entity_poly.pdbx_strand_id
1 'polypeptide(L)'
;MKLTNTIKHLAVGCMAGAAILIGNWLIGLIFSDYSGGLSGWLAVVWGFFTLGWERAQFYAATEPEKGVEKKLISPSQYWKTKWLDTIVDLIAGNAPVWLMLAAAGLV
;
A
#
# COMPACT_ATOMS: atom_id res chain seq x y z
N MET A 1 1.18 -4.43 17.80
CA MET A 1 1.77 -4.34 16.46
C MET A 1 2.83 -5.43 16.31
N LYS A 2 2.75 -6.20 15.25
CA LYS A 2 3.73 -7.26 14.98
C LYS A 2 4.77 -6.75 13.98
N LEU A 3 6.04 -6.80 14.36
CA LEU A 3 7.16 -6.37 13.53
C LEU A 3 7.20 -7.12 12.18
N THR A 4 6.92 -8.42 12.18
CA THR A 4 6.85 -9.23 10.95
C THR A 4 5.81 -8.70 9.96
N ASN A 5 4.67 -8.22 10.43
CA ASN A 5 3.65 -7.63 9.57
C ASN A 5 4.13 -6.32 8.94
N THR A 6 4.79 -5.47 9.72
CA THR A 6 5.39 -4.23 9.23
C THR A 6 6.45 -4.50 8.18
N ILE A 7 7.32 -5.50 8.39
CA ILE A 7 8.33 -5.91 7.42
C ILE A 7 7.69 -6.38 6.11
N LYS A 8 6.60 -7.13 6.16
CA LYS A 8 5.85 -7.56 4.96
C LYS A 8 5.32 -6.35 4.17
N HIS A 9 4.76 -5.37 4.85
CA HIS A 9 4.26 -4.15 4.21
C HIS A 9 5.40 -3.34 3.58
N LEU A 10 6.54 -3.23 4.27
CA LEU A 10 7.74 -2.60 3.70
C LEU A 10 8.23 -3.33 2.45
N ALA A 11 8.28 -4.65 2.48
CA ALA A 11 8.70 -5.47 1.34
C ALA A 11 7.77 -5.26 0.14
N VAL A 12 6.47 -5.29 0.36
CA VAL A 12 5.46 -5.06 -0.69
C VAL A 12 5.58 -3.64 -1.24
N GLY A 13 5.79 -2.64 -0.39
CA GLY A 13 6.03 -1.26 -0.81
C GLY A 13 7.28 -1.12 -1.68
N CYS A 14 8.37 -1.77 -1.31
CA CYS A 14 9.59 -1.81 -2.11
C CYS A 14 9.37 -2.49 -3.47
N MET A 15 8.62 -3.58 -3.50
CA MET A 15 8.27 -4.28 -4.74
C MET A 15 7.42 -3.37 -5.65
N ALA A 16 6.45 -2.67 -5.09
CA ALA A 16 5.63 -1.72 -5.84
C ALA A 16 6.46 -0.58 -6.41
N GLY A 17 7.36 0.00 -5.63
CA GLY A 17 8.29 1.03 -6.09
C GLY A 17 9.19 0.54 -7.22
N ALA A 18 9.76 -0.66 -7.06
CA ALA A 18 10.58 -1.27 -8.11
C ALA A 18 9.77 -1.53 -9.38
N ALA A 19 8.53 -2.01 -9.25
CA ALA A 19 7.65 -2.22 -10.41
C ALA A 19 7.36 -0.92 -11.17
N ILE A 20 7.12 0.17 -10.46
CA ILE A 20 6.90 1.49 -11.06
C ILE A 20 8.16 1.95 -11.79
N LEU A 21 9.34 1.82 -11.18
CA LEU A 21 10.61 2.20 -11.81
C LEU A 21 10.89 1.37 -13.07
N ILE A 22 10.69 0.07 -13.01
CA ILE A 22 10.86 -0.84 -14.16
C ILE A 22 9.87 -0.48 -15.26
N GLY A 23 8.60 -0.24 -14.91
CA GLY A 23 7.56 0.16 -15.85
C GLY A 23 7.91 1.47 -16.55
N ASN A 24 8.39 2.48 -15.82
CA ASN A 24 8.84 3.74 -16.39
C ASN A 24 10.02 3.54 -17.35
N TRP A 25 10.98 2.71 -16.97
CA TRP A 25 12.11 2.38 -17.83
C TRP A 25 11.67 1.73 -19.13
N LEU A 26 10.77 0.75 -19.08
CA LEU A 26 10.23 0.07 -20.25
C LEU A 26 9.45 1.04 -21.16
N ILE A 27 8.62 1.91 -20.58
CA ILE A 27 7.89 2.92 -21.36
C ILE A 27 8.87 3.87 -22.05
N GLY A 28 9.93 4.25 -21.36
CA GLY A 28 10.98 5.11 -21.93
C GLY A 28 11.73 4.47 -23.09
N LEU A 29 11.84 3.13 -23.14
CA LEU A 29 12.42 2.43 -24.28
C LEU A 29 11.51 2.46 -25.51
N ILE A 30 10.18 2.49 -25.31
CA ILE A 30 9.20 2.49 -26.38
C ILE A 30 8.92 3.93 -26.86
N PHE A 31 8.81 4.87 -25.93
CA PHE A 31 8.49 6.27 -26.17
C PHE A 31 9.67 7.14 -25.73
N SER A 32 10.46 7.59 -26.68
CA SER A 32 11.69 8.37 -26.39
C SER A 32 11.42 9.70 -25.67
N ASP A 33 10.21 10.27 -25.82
CA ASP A 33 9.81 11.52 -25.18
C ASP A 33 9.31 11.35 -23.73
N TYR A 34 9.18 10.11 -23.26
CA TYR A 34 8.67 9.85 -21.93
C TYR A 34 9.71 10.18 -20.86
N SER A 35 9.34 11.01 -19.90
CA SER A 35 10.22 11.50 -18.84
C SER A 35 9.79 11.02 -17.43
N GLY A 36 8.95 9.99 -17.34
CA GLY A 36 8.52 9.46 -16.05
C GLY A 36 7.29 10.16 -15.44
N GLY A 37 6.54 10.93 -16.24
CA GLY A 37 5.40 11.72 -15.74
C GLY A 37 4.24 10.91 -15.15
N LEU A 38 4.17 9.61 -15.43
CA LEU A 38 3.16 8.73 -14.84
C LEU A 38 3.52 8.23 -13.43
N SER A 39 4.76 8.44 -12.99
CA SER A 39 5.26 7.85 -11.73
C SER A 39 4.46 8.31 -10.52
N GLY A 40 4.19 9.60 -10.40
CA GLY A 40 3.39 10.15 -9.31
C GLY A 40 1.96 9.60 -9.31
N TRP A 41 1.34 9.49 -10.48
CA TRP A 41 0.00 8.90 -10.63
C TRP A 41 -0.02 7.43 -10.22
N LEU A 42 0.97 6.66 -10.63
CA LEU A 42 1.07 5.26 -10.24
C LEU A 42 1.26 5.09 -8.73
N ALA A 43 2.04 5.97 -8.11
CA ALA A 43 2.21 5.98 -6.65
C ALA A 43 0.89 6.32 -5.93
N VAL A 44 0.11 7.26 -6.46
CA VAL A 44 -1.22 7.60 -5.91
C VAL A 44 -2.19 6.42 -6.06
N VAL A 45 -2.22 5.77 -7.22
CA VAL A 45 -3.06 4.58 -7.44
C VAL A 45 -2.67 3.47 -6.47
N TRP A 46 -1.38 3.25 -6.25
CA TRP A 46 -0.91 2.30 -5.24
C TRP A 46 -1.38 2.66 -3.84
N GLY A 47 -1.35 3.94 -3.48
CA GLY A 47 -1.87 4.44 -2.20
C GLY A 47 -3.35 4.10 -2.02
N PHE A 48 -4.18 4.33 -3.03
CA PHE A 48 -5.60 3.93 -2.99
C PHE A 48 -5.77 2.42 -2.88
N PHE A 49 -4.93 1.64 -3.56
CA PHE A 49 -4.97 0.18 -3.45
C PHE A 49 -4.67 -0.26 -2.01
N THR A 50 -3.67 0.31 -1.35
CA THR A 50 -3.36 -0.03 0.04
C THR A 50 -4.45 0.41 1.00
N LEU A 51 -5.10 1.55 0.78
CA LEU A 51 -6.28 1.96 1.55
C LEU A 51 -7.43 0.98 1.38
N GLY A 52 -7.69 0.51 0.17
CA GLY A 52 -8.70 -0.51 -0.10
C GLY A 52 -8.41 -1.82 0.60
N TRP A 53 -7.14 -2.22 0.66
CA TRP A 53 -6.70 -3.41 1.39
C TRP A 53 -6.99 -3.28 2.89
N GLU A 54 -6.65 -2.14 3.50
CA GLU A 54 -6.94 -1.86 4.91
C GLU A 54 -8.45 -1.84 5.18
N ARG A 55 -9.24 -1.27 4.27
CA ARG A 55 -10.70 -1.30 4.35
C ARG A 55 -11.23 -2.73 4.32
N ALA A 56 -10.69 -3.58 3.45
CA ALA A 56 -11.08 -5.00 3.38
C ALA A 56 -10.77 -5.73 4.69
N GLN A 57 -9.62 -5.46 5.30
CA GLN A 57 -9.26 -6.02 6.60
C GLN A 57 -10.23 -5.55 7.70
N PHE A 58 -10.60 -4.28 7.68
CA PHE A 58 -11.58 -3.73 8.62
C PHE A 58 -12.93 -4.45 8.51
N TYR A 59 -13.44 -4.62 7.29
CA TYR A 59 -14.71 -5.32 7.07
C TYR A 59 -14.62 -6.80 7.46
N ALA A 60 -13.52 -7.46 7.15
CA ALA A 60 -13.31 -8.85 7.53
C ALA A 60 -13.32 -9.04 9.06
N ALA A 61 -12.89 -8.04 9.82
CA ALA A 61 -12.85 -8.10 11.29
C ALA A 61 -14.17 -7.70 11.94
N THR A 62 -15.02 -6.89 11.28
CA THR A 62 -16.19 -6.26 11.88
C THR A 62 -17.53 -6.71 11.31
N GLU A 63 -17.55 -7.32 10.13
CA GLU A 63 -18.78 -7.80 9.49
C GLU A 63 -18.88 -9.33 9.51
N PRO A 64 -20.08 -9.90 9.81
CA PRO A 64 -20.25 -11.35 9.79
C PRO A 64 -20.19 -11.88 8.36
N GLU A 65 -19.34 -12.86 8.13
CA GLU A 65 -19.38 -13.65 6.90
C GLU A 65 -20.49 -14.70 7.03
N LYS A 66 -21.24 -14.91 5.96
CA LYS A 66 -22.31 -15.91 5.92
C LYS A 66 -21.74 -17.30 6.21
N GLY A 67 -22.28 -17.96 7.22
CA GLY A 67 -21.97 -19.36 7.55
C GLY A 67 -20.73 -19.57 8.41
N VAL A 68 -20.09 -18.51 8.91
CA VAL A 68 -18.91 -18.62 9.79
C VAL A 68 -19.20 -17.93 11.13
N GLU A 69 -19.17 -18.68 12.21
CA GLU A 69 -19.18 -18.12 13.55
C GLU A 69 -17.78 -17.58 13.89
N LYS A 70 -17.56 -16.29 13.65
CA LYS A 70 -16.37 -15.60 14.12
C LYS A 70 -16.74 -14.65 15.24
N LYS A 71 -15.89 -14.57 16.26
CA LYS A 71 -15.96 -13.47 17.22
C LYS A 71 -15.57 -12.20 16.51
N LEU A 72 -16.57 -11.39 16.19
CA LEU A 72 -16.36 -10.08 15.56
C LEU A 72 -16.19 -9.02 16.61
N ILE A 73 -15.32 -8.07 16.36
CA ILE A 73 -15.18 -6.89 17.19
C ILE A 73 -16.01 -5.76 16.61
N SER A 74 -16.49 -4.85 17.47
CA SER A 74 -17.21 -3.66 16.99
C SER A 74 -16.26 -2.72 16.23
N PRO A 75 -16.78 -1.88 15.31
CA PRO A 75 -15.96 -0.90 14.61
C PRO A 75 -15.17 0.02 15.55
N SER A 76 -15.78 0.49 16.64
CA SER A 76 -15.08 1.34 17.61
C SER A 76 -13.96 0.60 18.32
N GLN A 77 -14.15 -0.66 18.63
CA GLN A 77 -13.14 -1.52 19.24
C GLN A 77 -11.98 -1.80 18.29
N TYR A 78 -12.29 -2.02 17.01
CA TYR A 78 -11.28 -2.20 15.97
C TYR A 78 -10.35 -0.97 15.91
N TRP A 79 -10.93 0.23 15.82
CA TRP A 79 -10.14 1.46 15.73
C TRP A 79 -9.35 1.74 16.99
N LYS A 80 -9.89 1.44 18.17
CA LYS A 80 -9.14 1.60 19.44
C LYS A 80 -7.89 0.74 19.50
N THR A 81 -7.94 -0.48 18.96
CA THR A 81 -6.84 -1.44 19.07
C THR A 81 -5.94 -1.47 17.85
N LYS A 82 -6.45 -1.08 16.66
CA LYS A 82 -5.79 -1.26 15.38
C LYS A 82 -5.43 0.03 14.65
N TRP A 83 -5.79 1.21 15.19
CA TRP A 83 -5.53 2.46 14.49
C TRP A 83 -4.03 2.67 14.22
N LEU A 84 -3.18 2.38 15.20
CA LEU A 84 -1.74 2.52 15.06
C LEU A 84 -1.19 1.53 14.02
N ASP A 85 -1.64 0.27 14.08
CA ASP A 85 -1.24 -0.75 13.11
C ASP A 85 -1.63 -0.36 11.69
N THR A 86 -2.84 0.17 11.50
CA THR A 86 -3.32 0.64 10.20
C THR A 86 -2.45 1.77 9.66
N ILE A 87 -2.15 2.78 10.49
CA ILE A 87 -1.29 3.90 10.07
C ILE A 87 0.11 3.40 9.72
N VAL A 88 0.71 2.56 10.55
CA VAL A 88 2.05 2.02 10.32
C VAL A 88 2.07 1.18 9.04
N ASP A 89 1.06 0.36 8.80
CA ASP A 89 0.95 -0.46 7.60
C ASP A 89 0.84 0.39 6.33
N LEU A 90 0.04 1.46 6.37
CA LEU A 90 -0.09 2.39 5.25
C LEU A 90 1.22 3.11 4.97
N ILE A 91 1.91 3.58 5.99
CA ILE A 91 3.22 4.23 5.83
C ILE A 91 4.24 3.23 5.28
N ALA A 92 4.31 2.03 5.87
CA ALA A 92 5.26 1.01 5.45
C ALA A 92 5.03 0.54 4.00
N GLY A 93 3.78 0.51 3.55
CA GLY A 93 3.43 0.12 2.18
C GLY A 93 3.63 1.22 1.14
N ASN A 94 3.65 2.50 1.53
CA ASN A 94 3.70 3.63 0.61
C ASN A 94 5.01 4.42 0.66
N ALA A 95 5.62 4.59 1.84
CA ALA A 95 6.86 5.36 1.96
C ALA A 95 7.98 4.85 1.05
N PRO A 96 8.24 3.54 0.92
CA PRO A 96 9.27 3.05 0.00
C PRO A 96 9.03 3.46 -1.45
N VAL A 97 7.77 3.47 -1.91
CA VAL A 97 7.41 3.88 -3.27
C VAL A 97 7.84 5.32 -3.52
N TRP A 98 7.42 6.24 -2.64
CA TRP A 98 7.76 7.66 -2.79
C TRP A 98 9.25 7.92 -2.63
N LEU A 99 9.91 7.25 -1.71
CA LEU A 99 11.36 7.39 -1.49
C LEU A 99 12.15 6.91 -2.73
N MET A 100 11.76 5.78 -3.31
CA MET A 100 12.40 5.24 -4.51
C MET A 100 12.20 6.17 -5.72
N LEU A 101 10.99 6.71 -5.89
CA LEU A 101 10.70 7.65 -6.98
C LEU A 101 11.44 8.98 -6.79
N ALA A 102 11.53 9.48 -5.55
CA ALA A 102 12.29 10.69 -5.24
C ALA A 102 13.80 10.48 -5.51
N ALA A 103 14.34 9.33 -5.11
CA ALA A 103 15.74 8.99 -5.36
C ALA A 103 16.06 8.89 -6.86
N ALA A 104 15.08 8.47 -7.66
CA ALA A 104 15.19 8.38 -9.11
C ALA A 104 14.92 9.73 -9.82
N GLY A 105 14.56 10.77 -9.08
CA GLY A 105 14.23 12.09 -9.65
C GLY A 105 12.89 12.17 -10.36
N LEU A 106 11.96 11.26 -10.05
CA LEU A 106 10.65 11.16 -10.73
C LEU A 106 9.54 11.92 -9.98
N VAL A 107 9.79 12.31 -8.75
CA VAL A 107 8.87 13.11 -7.94
C VAL A 107 9.61 14.18 -7.15
#